data_d6cfea701570fb87c7fee2845399d656
#
_entry.id   d6cfea701570fb87c7fee2845399d656
#
_cell.length_a   1.000
_cell.length_b   1.000
_cell.length_c   1.000
_cell.angle_alpha   90.00
_cell.angle_beta   90.00
_cell.angle_gamma   90.00
#
_symmetry.space_group_name_H-M   'P 1'
#
loop_
_entity.id
_entity.type
_entity.pdbx_description
1 polymer ?
#
loop_
_entity_poly.entity_id
_entity_poly.type
_entity_poly.pdbx_seq_one_letter_code
_entity_poly.pdbx_strand_id
1 'polypeptide(L)'
;MFTGIVEETGELISRERTGGGLRLRVSASFCDELSVGQSIAVSGACLTVEDYDHDSFELFLSAETVEKTYLGDLAIGDPVNLERALPADGRFDGHFVQGHVDGTAEVVGIERVGDDWTFTFSLPESMARYVVQKGSICVDGISLTVADLRTGDGEGESENEFDVAIIPETYRLTNLASKSVGDPVHLEVDVVAKYVESLVEGYR
;
A
#
# COMPACT_ATOMS: atom_id res chain seq x y z
N MET A 1 1.75 -12.61 -4.50
CA MET A 1 1.34 -11.77 -5.65
C MET A 1 -0.07 -11.29 -5.42
N PHE A 2 -0.32 -10.02 -5.65
CA PHE A 2 -1.57 -9.32 -5.43
C PHE A 2 -1.92 -8.49 -6.66
N THR A 3 -3.06 -7.84 -6.65
CA THR A 3 -3.53 -7.00 -7.76
C THR A 3 -3.72 -5.53 -7.35
N GLY A 4 -3.67 -5.24 -6.06
CA GLY A 4 -4.00 -3.94 -5.50
C GLY A 4 -5.51 -3.67 -5.45
N ILE A 5 -6.30 -4.73 -5.46
CA ILE A 5 -7.75 -4.65 -5.25
C ILE A 5 -8.03 -5.04 -3.80
N VAL A 6 -8.22 -4.03 -2.96
CA VAL A 6 -8.52 -4.23 -1.54
C VAL A 6 -9.85 -4.95 -1.39
N GLU A 7 -9.85 -6.04 -0.60
CA GLU A 7 -11.07 -6.82 -0.33
C GLU A 7 -11.89 -6.20 0.80
N GLU A 8 -11.21 -5.77 1.86
CA GLU A 8 -11.83 -5.06 3.00
C GLU A 8 -10.79 -4.26 3.80
N THR A 9 -11.25 -3.46 4.75
CA THR A 9 -10.41 -2.87 5.81
C THR A 9 -10.58 -3.68 7.10
N GLY A 10 -9.45 -4.10 7.69
CA GLY A 10 -9.40 -4.62 9.04
C GLY A 10 -8.94 -3.56 10.03
N GLU A 11 -8.96 -3.89 11.33
CA GLU A 11 -8.47 -3.02 12.40
C GLU A 11 -7.34 -3.70 13.17
N LEU A 12 -6.32 -2.94 13.57
CA LEU A 12 -5.29 -3.46 14.47
C LEU A 12 -5.89 -3.74 15.86
N ILE A 13 -5.90 -5.01 16.28
CA ILE A 13 -6.43 -5.45 17.57
C ILE A 13 -5.37 -5.43 18.66
N SER A 14 -4.17 -5.89 18.32
CA SER A 14 -3.05 -5.92 19.27
C SER A 14 -1.71 -5.82 18.58
N ARG A 15 -0.70 -5.36 19.35
CA ARG A 15 0.69 -5.29 18.90
C ARG A 15 1.60 -5.72 20.06
N GLU A 16 2.57 -6.57 19.76
CA GLU A 16 3.52 -7.07 20.74
C GLU A 16 4.94 -7.04 20.18
N ARG A 17 5.88 -6.39 20.89
CA ARG A 17 7.30 -6.45 20.54
C ARG A 17 7.88 -7.79 20.96
N THR A 18 8.52 -8.47 20.03
CA THR A 18 9.21 -9.74 20.24
C THR A 18 10.70 -9.58 19.93
N GLY A 19 11.51 -10.56 20.31
CA GLY A 19 12.99 -10.48 20.26
C GLY A 19 13.62 -10.28 18.88
N GLY A 20 12.88 -9.93 17.84
CA GLY A 20 13.40 -9.71 16.47
C GLY A 20 12.48 -8.88 15.60
N GLY A 21 11.37 -8.36 16.12
CA GLY A 21 10.41 -7.59 15.34
C GLY A 21 9.15 -7.27 16.12
N LEU A 22 8.04 -7.23 15.41
CA LEU A 22 6.74 -6.87 15.95
C LEU A 22 5.69 -7.89 15.50
N ARG A 23 4.87 -8.35 16.40
CA ARG A 23 3.72 -9.18 16.10
C ARG A 23 2.46 -8.32 16.12
N LEU A 24 1.66 -8.40 15.08
CA LEU A 24 0.39 -7.68 14.94
C LEU A 24 -0.75 -8.69 14.86
N ARG A 25 -1.88 -8.36 15.46
CA ARG A 25 -3.14 -9.06 15.26
C ARG A 25 -4.15 -8.11 14.64
N VAL A 26 -4.77 -8.55 13.55
CA VAL A 26 -5.67 -7.73 12.71
C VAL A 26 -7.00 -8.44 12.55
N SER A 27 -8.11 -7.69 12.64
CA SER A 27 -9.46 -8.24 12.37
C SER A 27 -9.69 -8.41 10.88
N ALA A 28 -10.43 -9.46 10.49
CA ALA A 28 -10.93 -9.62 9.13
C ALA A 28 -12.16 -10.52 9.10
N SER A 29 -13.03 -10.32 8.10
CA SER A 29 -14.23 -11.14 7.94
C SER A 29 -13.96 -12.50 7.28
N PHE A 30 -12.86 -12.64 6.57
CA PHE A 30 -12.46 -13.84 5.81
C PHE A 30 -11.48 -14.77 6.57
N CYS A 31 -11.35 -14.61 7.90
CA CYS A 31 -10.38 -15.39 8.66
C CYS A 31 -10.56 -16.92 8.55
N ASP A 32 -11.80 -17.40 8.46
CA ASP A 32 -12.10 -18.83 8.27
C ASP A 32 -11.59 -19.41 6.94
N GLU A 33 -11.24 -18.55 5.98
CA GLU A 33 -10.68 -18.94 4.68
C GLU A 33 -9.15 -18.89 4.64
N LEU A 34 -8.51 -18.42 5.73
CA LEU A 34 -7.07 -18.33 5.82
C LEU A 34 -6.40 -19.67 6.10
N SER A 35 -5.10 -19.72 5.83
CA SER A 35 -4.23 -20.84 6.19
C SER A 35 -2.91 -20.29 6.74
N VAL A 36 -2.39 -20.93 7.79
CA VAL A 36 -1.05 -20.61 8.31
C VAL A 36 0.00 -20.78 7.20
N GLY A 37 0.88 -19.79 7.06
CA GLY A 37 1.90 -19.74 6.02
C GLY A 37 1.44 -19.08 4.71
N GLN A 38 0.18 -18.70 4.58
CA GLN A 38 -0.33 -17.97 3.42
C GLN A 38 0.11 -16.51 3.47
N SER A 39 0.29 -15.92 2.28
CA SER A 39 0.56 -14.48 2.15
C SER A 39 -0.73 -13.67 2.14
N ILE A 40 -0.69 -12.54 2.83
CA ILE A 40 -1.72 -11.50 2.82
C ILE A 40 -1.05 -10.13 2.70
N ALA A 41 -1.62 -9.21 1.96
CA ALA A 41 -1.19 -7.82 1.91
C ALA A 41 -1.93 -7.02 2.98
N VAL A 42 -1.18 -6.35 3.84
CA VAL A 42 -1.69 -5.43 4.87
C VAL A 42 -1.22 -4.02 4.53
N SER A 43 -2.13 -3.16 4.14
CA SER A 43 -1.82 -1.84 3.57
C SER A 43 -0.65 -1.90 2.57
N GLY A 44 -0.67 -2.90 1.66
CA GLY A 44 0.34 -3.10 0.63
C GLY A 44 1.61 -3.84 1.05
N ALA A 45 1.81 -4.16 2.32
CA ALA A 45 2.93 -4.98 2.76
C ALA A 45 2.55 -6.47 2.75
N CYS A 46 3.28 -7.29 1.97
CA CYS A 46 3.11 -8.74 1.94
C CYS A 46 3.65 -9.36 3.23
N LEU A 47 2.76 -9.94 4.02
CA LEU A 47 3.07 -10.58 5.28
C LEU A 47 2.57 -12.02 5.27
N THR A 48 3.08 -12.82 6.19
CA THR A 48 2.72 -14.24 6.32
C THR A 48 1.81 -14.43 7.53
N VAL A 49 0.70 -15.11 7.35
CA VAL A 49 -0.21 -15.50 8.45
C VAL A 49 0.50 -16.52 9.34
N GLU A 50 0.71 -16.18 10.63
CA GLU A 50 1.31 -17.07 11.63
C GLU A 50 0.25 -17.88 12.41
N ASP A 51 -0.88 -17.23 12.71
CA ASP A 51 -2.01 -17.80 13.44
C ASP A 51 -3.30 -17.07 13.06
N TYR A 52 -4.46 -17.69 13.25
CA TYR A 52 -5.75 -17.06 13.05
C TYR A 52 -6.84 -17.74 13.88
N ASP A 53 -7.89 -16.99 14.15
CA ASP A 53 -9.16 -17.48 14.69
C ASP A 53 -10.32 -17.02 13.79
N HIS A 54 -11.55 -17.10 14.28
CA HIS A 54 -12.74 -16.75 13.49
C HIS A 54 -12.78 -15.28 13.04
N ASP A 55 -12.25 -14.36 13.85
CA ASP A 55 -12.42 -12.91 13.66
C ASP A 55 -11.10 -12.17 13.39
N SER A 56 -9.96 -12.84 13.54
CA SER A 56 -8.67 -12.18 13.47
C SER A 56 -7.52 -13.10 13.07
N PHE A 57 -6.44 -12.52 12.57
CA PHE A 57 -5.22 -13.25 12.23
C PHE A 57 -3.97 -12.53 12.75
N GLU A 58 -2.90 -13.27 12.93
CA GLU A 58 -1.64 -12.81 13.47
C GLU A 58 -0.55 -12.84 12.41
N LEU A 59 0.29 -11.81 12.43
CA LEU A 59 1.38 -11.57 11.49
C LEU A 59 2.64 -11.19 12.24
N PHE A 60 3.80 -11.57 11.71
CA PHE A 60 5.09 -11.12 12.20
C PHE A 60 5.73 -10.13 11.22
N LEU A 61 6.13 -8.97 11.72
CA LEU A 61 6.92 -7.98 11.03
C LEU A 61 8.38 -8.11 11.45
N SER A 62 9.25 -8.39 10.49
CA SER A 62 10.70 -8.36 10.71
C SER A 62 11.16 -6.93 11.05
N ALA A 63 12.37 -6.79 11.59
CA ALA A 63 12.95 -5.47 11.85
C ALA A 63 13.02 -4.61 10.58
N GLU A 64 13.33 -5.22 9.43
CA GLU A 64 13.33 -4.53 8.13
C GLU A 64 11.93 -4.05 7.73
N THR A 65 10.89 -4.88 7.92
CA THR A 65 9.51 -4.47 7.64
C THR A 65 9.06 -3.32 8.54
N VAL A 66 9.40 -3.38 9.84
CA VAL A 66 9.12 -2.29 10.77
C VAL A 66 9.82 -0.98 10.38
N GLU A 67 11.04 -1.06 9.85
CA GLU A 67 11.81 0.12 9.42
C GLU A 67 11.28 0.73 8.13
N LYS A 68 10.84 -0.10 7.17
CA LYS A 68 10.41 0.35 5.84
C LYS A 68 8.93 0.71 5.75
N THR A 69 8.14 0.42 6.78
CA THR A 69 6.69 0.61 6.76
C THR A 69 6.21 1.39 7.98
N TYR A 70 5.07 2.05 7.87
CA TYR A 70 4.43 2.67 9.03
C TYR A 70 3.66 1.67 9.92
N LEU A 71 3.62 0.37 9.55
CA LEU A 71 2.89 -0.65 10.33
C LEU A 71 3.40 -0.78 11.77
N GLY A 72 4.67 -0.45 12.00
CA GLY A 72 5.28 -0.42 13.33
C GLY A 72 4.72 0.67 14.23
N ASP A 73 4.11 1.71 13.68
CA ASP A 73 3.63 2.89 14.41
C ASP A 73 2.11 2.90 14.60
N LEU A 74 1.38 1.96 13.97
CA LEU A 74 -0.06 1.84 14.11
C LEU A 74 -0.50 1.76 15.56
N ALA A 75 -1.58 2.47 15.89
CA ALA A 75 -2.28 2.36 17.15
C ALA A 75 -3.37 1.26 17.08
N ILE A 76 -3.76 0.72 18.24
CA ILE A 76 -4.91 -0.20 18.32
C ILE A 76 -6.17 0.51 17.86
N GLY A 77 -6.91 -0.09 16.93
CA GLY A 77 -8.09 0.47 16.28
C GLY A 77 -7.81 1.15 14.93
N ASP A 78 -6.53 1.34 14.56
CA ASP A 78 -6.21 1.90 13.25
C ASP A 78 -6.62 0.95 12.12
N PRO A 79 -7.26 1.48 11.05
CA PRO A 79 -7.67 0.68 9.91
C PRO A 79 -6.50 0.35 8.99
N VAL A 80 -6.49 -0.87 8.47
CA VAL A 80 -5.53 -1.36 7.46
C VAL A 80 -6.27 -1.98 6.28
N ASN A 81 -5.78 -1.74 5.07
CA ASN A 81 -6.29 -2.39 3.87
C ASN A 81 -5.84 -3.85 3.81
N LEU A 82 -6.74 -4.74 3.42
CA LEU A 82 -6.46 -6.17 3.34
C LEU A 82 -6.75 -6.70 1.93
N GLU A 83 -5.80 -7.48 1.40
CA GLU A 83 -5.96 -8.24 0.17
C GLU A 83 -5.29 -9.61 0.34
N ARG A 84 -6.04 -10.69 0.09
CA ARG A 84 -5.48 -12.04 0.04
C ARG A 84 -4.70 -12.26 -1.26
N ALA A 85 -3.71 -13.14 -1.24
CA ALA A 85 -2.97 -13.48 -2.44
C ALA A 85 -3.91 -13.97 -3.55
N LEU A 86 -3.69 -13.46 -4.77
CA LEU A 86 -4.50 -13.79 -5.95
C LEU A 86 -4.48 -15.31 -6.18
N PRO A 87 -5.63 -15.99 -6.17
CA PRO A 87 -5.72 -17.41 -6.52
C PRO A 87 -5.38 -17.61 -8.01
N ALA A 88 -4.92 -18.82 -8.36
CA ALA A 88 -4.45 -19.13 -9.73
C ALA A 88 -5.52 -18.98 -10.82
N ASP A 89 -6.79 -19.08 -10.47
CA ASP A 89 -7.97 -18.89 -11.32
C ASP A 89 -8.68 -17.53 -11.06
N GLY A 90 -8.06 -16.66 -10.26
CA GLY A 90 -8.60 -15.33 -9.93
C GLY A 90 -8.53 -14.35 -11.09
N ARG A 91 -9.30 -13.28 -10.98
CA ARG A 91 -9.28 -12.18 -11.95
C ARG A 91 -8.15 -11.22 -11.64
N PHE A 92 -7.55 -10.68 -12.67
CA PHE A 92 -6.52 -9.67 -12.59
C PHE A 92 -7.12 -8.30 -12.93
N ASP A 93 -7.71 -7.64 -11.93
CA ASP A 93 -8.49 -6.42 -12.13
C ASP A 93 -7.69 -5.12 -11.83
N GLY A 94 -6.49 -5.21 -11.24
CA GLY A 94 -5.59 -4.09 -10.96
C GLY A 94 -4.31 -4.12 -11.81
N HIS A 95 -3.14 -4.07 -11.14
CA HIS A 95 -1.82 -4.23 -11.77
C HIS A 95 -0.95 -5.21 -10.97
N PHE A 96 0.29 -5.49 -11.42
CA PHE A 96 1.19 -6.40 -10.71
C PHE A 96 1.67 -5.76 -9.40
N VAL A 97 1.08 -6.18 -8.28
CA VAL A 97 1.46 -5.79 -6.93
C VAL A 97 2.12 -6.98 -6.24
N GLN A 98 3.33 -6.78 -5.76
CA GLN A 98 4.10 -7.83 -5.09
C GLN A 98 3.85 -7.82 -3.57
N GLY A 99 3.45 -6.67 -3.02
CA GLY A 99 3.42 -6.40 -1.61
C GLY A 99 4.81 -6.04 -1.05
N HIS A 100 5.69 -5.58 -1.91
CA HIS A 100 7.04 -5.18 -1.56
C HIS A 100 7.15 -3.66 -1.54
N VAL A 101 6.77 -3.09 -0.40
CA VAL A 101 6.79 -1.65 -0.17
C VAL A 101 8.17 -1.07 -0.48
N ASP A 102 8.22 -0.11 -1.41
CA ASP A 102 9.45 0.58 -1.80
C ASP A 102 9.84 1.67 -0.80
N GLY A 103 8.84 2.24 -0.14
CA GLY A 103 9.00 3.24 0.89
C GLY A 103 7.67 3.85 1.29
N THR A 104 7.74 4.91 2.08
CA THR A 104 6.60 5.67 2.55
C THR A 104 6.54 7.04 1.88
N ALA A 105 5.33 7.55 1.76
CA ALA A 105 5.01 8.91 1.37
C ALA A 105 3.99 9.50 2.34
N GLU A 106 3.62 10.75 2.16
CA GLU A 106 2.62 11.43 2.96
C GLU A 106 1.45 11.89 2.09
N VAL A 107 0.27 11.92 2.66
CA VAL A 107 -0.88 12.61 2.08
C VAL A 107 -0.62 14.11 2.19
N VAL A 108 -0.46 14.81 1.08
CA VAL A 108 -0.24 16.27 1.07
C VAL A 108 -1.49 17.07 0.71
N GLY A 109 -2.50 16.42 0.13
CA GLY A 109 -3.77 17.07 -0.19
C GLY A 109 -4.92 16.09 -0.33
N ILE A 110 -6.11 16.51 0.07
CA ILE A 110 -7.37 15.81 -0.14
C ILE A 110 -8.40 16.84 -0.59
N GLU A 111 -8.91 16.70 -1.80
CA GLU A 111 -9.93 17.59 -2.35
C GLU A 111 -11.13 16.77 -2.83
N ARG A 112 -12.35 17.22 -2.47
CA ARG A 112 -13.57 16.62 -3.00
C ARG A 112 -13.95 17.26 -4.33
N VAL A 113 -14.10 16.44 -5.37
CA VAL A 113 -14.44 16.89 -6.73
C VAL A 113 -15.74 16.21 -7.17
N GLY A 114 -16.86 16.88 -6.96
CA GLY A 114 -18.19 16.27 -7.17
C GLY A 114 -18.45 15.16 -6.17
N ASP A 115 -18.65 13.94 -6.66
CA ASP A 115 -18.82 12.74 -5.82
C ASP A 115 -17.49 12.01 -5.54
N ASP A 116 -16.43 12.34 -6.30
CA ASP A 116 -15.10 11.76 -6.19
C ASP A 116 -14.18 12.59 -5.27
N TRP A 117 -12.98 12.08 -5.04
CA TRP A 117 -11.90 12.79 -4.35
C TRP A 117 -10.63 12.80 -5.20
N THR A 118 -9.86 13.87 -5.09
CA THR A 118 -8.46 13.90 -5.52
C THR A 118 -7.59 13.81 -4.27
N PHE A 119 -6.73 12.80 -4.22
CA PHE A 119 -5.67 12.68 -3.23
C PHE A 119 -4.36 13.07 -3.87
N THR A 120 -3.61 13.94 -3.19
CA THR A 120 -2.23 14.30 -3.54
C THR A 120 -1.30 13.62 -2.55
N PHE A 121 -0.28 12.96 -3.06
CA PHE A 121 0.75 12.32 -2.26
C PHE A 121 2.12 12.90 -2.58
N SER A 122 2.99 12.99 -1.59
CA SER A 122 4.41 13.25 -1.81
C SER A 122 5.04 12.08 -2.58
N LEU A 123 6.05 12.36 -3.39
CA LEU A 123 6.75 11.33 -4.17
C LEU A 123 8.25 11.39 -3.86
N PRO A 124 8.79 10.40 -3.14
CA PRO A 124 10.23 10.35 -2.89
C PRO A 124 11.04 10.38 -4.18
N GLU A 125 12.13 11.16 -4.23
CA GLU A 125 12.99 11.34 -5.39
C GLU A 125 13.49 10.00 -5.97
N SER A 126 13.80 9.04 -5.09
CA SER A 126 14.23 7.69 -5.49
C SER A 126 13.21 6.92 -6.30
N MET A 127 11.93 7.27 -6.18
CA MET A 127 10.81 6.60 -6.86
C MET A 127 10.30 7.38 -8.07
N ALA A 128 10.60 8.69 -8.17
CA ALA A 128 10.03 9.58 -9.20
C ALA A 128 10.24 9.06 -10.63
N ARG A 129 11.38 8.46 -10.92
CA ARG A 129 11.71 7.89 -12.24
C ARG A 129 10.86 6.68 -12.66
N TYR A 130 10.18 6.02 -11.71
CA TYR A 130 9.31 4.86 -11.98
C TYR A 130 7.83 5.25 -12.13
N VAL A 131 7.48 6.48 -11.79
CA VAL A 131 6.11 6.96 -11.81
C VAL A 131 5.88 7.77 -13.07
N VAL A 132 4.83 7.47 -13.81
CA VAL A 132 4.47 8.18 -15.04
C VAL A 132 2.99 8.57 -15.02
N GLN A 133 2.67 9.72 -15.60
CA GLN A 133 1.27 10.12 -15.72
C GLN A 133 0.48 9.07 -16.52
N LYS A 134 -0.71 8.72 -16.02
CA LYS A 134 -1.57 7.61 -16.50
C LYS A 134 -1.00 6.21 -16.29
N GLY A 135 0.15 6.08 -15.61
CA GLY A 135 0.65 4.78 -15.14
C GLY A 135 -0.05 4.32 -13.88
N SER A 136 0.25 3.08 -13.48
CA SER A 136 -0.22 2.49 -12.23
C SER A 136 0.77 2.73 -11.10
N ILE A 137 0.25 2.92 -9.90
CA ILE A 137 1.00 2.96 -8.65
C ILE A 137 0.17 2.26 -7.57
N CYS A 138 0.84 1.58 -6.65
CA CYS A 138 0.17 0.99 -5.50
C CYS A 138 0.38 1.89 -4.27
N VAL A 139 -0.72 2.38 -3.69
CA VAL A 139 -0.73 3.21 -2.47
C VAL A 139 -1.49 2.48 -1.39
N ASP A 140 -0.86 2.18 -0.26
CA ASP A 140 -1.45 1.37 0.83
C ASP A 140 -2.12 0.08 0.33
N GLY A 141 -1.55 -0.59 -0.69
CA GLY A 141 -2.13 -1.79 -1.29
C GLY A 141 -3.24 -1.53 -2.31
N ILE A 142 -3.54 -0.29 -2.61
CA ILE A 142 -4.59 0.09 -3.57
C ILE A 142 -3.95 0.36 -4.94
N SER A 143 -4.39 -0.35 -5.97
CA SER A 143 -4.02 -0.09 -7.37
C SER A 143 -4.68 1.18 -7.86
N LEU A 144 -3.89 2.21 -8.12
CA LEU A 144 -4.37 3.53 -8.53
C LEU A 144 -3.73 3.99 -9.84
N THR A 145 -4.43 4.85 -10.56
CA THR A 145 -3.91 5.50 -11.76
C THR A 145 -3.41 6.90 -11.41
N VAL A 146 -2.17 7.22 -11.77
CA VAL A 146 -1.60 8.55 -11.64
C VAL A 146 -2.35 9.52 -12.55
N ALA A 147 -3.15 10.42 -11.97
CA ALA A 147 -3.94 11.40 -12.72
C ALA A 147 -3.08 12.57 -13.20
N ASP A 148 -2.22 13.06 -12.31
CA ASP A 148 -1.24 14.11 -12.60
C ASP A 148 0.07 13.83 -11.85
N LEU A 149 1.18 14.36 -12.37
CA LEU A 149 2.51 14.18 -11.82
C LEU A 149 3.27 15.50 -11.87
N ARG A 150 3.72 15.97 -10.73
CA ARG A 150 4.58 17.14 -10.58
C ARG A 150 5.95 16.67 -10.11
N THR A 151 6.95 16.88 -10.95
CA THR A 151 8.36 16.62 -10.60
C THR A 151 9.11 17.93 -10.58
N GLY A 152 9.83 18.21 -9.51
CA GLY A 152 10.68 19.39 -9.41
C GLY A 152 11.79 19.38 -10.46
N ASP A 153 12.10 20.53 -11.01
CA ASP A 153 13.17 20.74 -11.99
C ASP A 153 14.58 20.87 -11.35
N GLY A 154 14.71 20.54 -10.08
CA GLY A 154 16.00 20.46 -9.36
C GLY A 154 16.58 21.81 -8.92
N GLU A 155 15.95 22.95 -9.22
CA GLU A 155 16.44 24.29 -8.85
C GLU A 155 15.53 25.05 -7.84
N GLY A 156 14.64 24.36 -7.13
CA GLY A 156 13.73 24.99 -6.15
C GLY A 156 13.09 23.97 -5.22
N GLU A 157 12.49 24.47 -4.13
CA GLU A 157 11.83 23.68 -3.08
C GLU A 157 10.51 23.01 -3.53
N SER A 158 10.32 22.71 -4.81
CA SER A 158 9.14 21.95 -5.24
C SER A 158 9.38 20.47 -4.99
N GLU A 159 8.72 19.95 -3.98
CA GLU A 159 8.68 18.52 -3.71
C GLU A 159 7.97 17.81 -4.87
N ASN A 160 8.45 16.60 -5.22
CA ASN A 160 7.75 15.78 -6.18
C ASN A 160 6.43 15.31 -5.57
N GLU A 161 5.36 15.37 -6.35
CA GLU A 161 4.01 14.97 -5.93
C GLU A 161 3.27 14.29 -7.08
N PHE A 162 2.28 13.49 -6.75
CA PHE A 162 1.34 12.95 -7.73
C PHE A 162 -0.09 12.97 -7.20
N ASP A 163 -1.03 13.11 -8.13
CA ASP A 163 -2.46 13.07 -7.84
C ASP A 163 -3.07 11.77 -8.33
N VAL A 164 -4.05 11.29 -7.58
CA VAL A 164 -4.93 10.19 -7.96
C VAL A 164 -6.39 10.57 -7.77
N ALA A 165 -7.24 10.11 -8.69
CA ALA A 165 -8.69 10.26 -8.53
C ALA A 165 -9.25 9.04 -7.83
N ILE A 166 -9.98 9.25 -6.74
CA ILE A 166 -10.58 8.20 -5.91
C ILE A 166 -12.10 8.26 -6.08
N ILE A 167 -12.65 7.20 -6.65
CA ILE A 167 -14.10 7.03 -6.79
C ILE A 167 -14.76 6.68 -5.44
N PRO A 168 -16.05 6.93 -5.25
CA PRO A 168 -16.76 6.72 -3.99
C PRO A 168 -16.57 5.31 -3.40
N GLU A 169 -16.57 4.28 -4.25
CA GLU A 169 -16.43 2.90 -3.79
C GLU A 169 -15.03 2.64 -3.22
N THR A 170 -13.96 3.08 -3.89
CA THR A 170 -12.58 2.97 -3.40
C THR A 170 -12.42 3.74 -2.09
N TYR A 171 -12.95 4.97 -2.01
CA TYR A 171 -12.90 5.76 -0.78
C TYR A 171 -13.57 5.04 0.39
N ARG A 172 -14.73 4.42 0.17
CA ARG A 172 -15.52 3.75 1.20
C ARG A 172 -14.91 2.42 1.67
N LEU A 173 -14.28 1.65 0.75
CA LEU A 173 -13.78 0.29 1.01
C LEU A 173 -12.35 0.25 1.52
N THR A 174 -11.65 1.39 1.52
CA THR A 174 -10.23 1.44 1.87
C THR A 174 -9.96 2.38 3.05
N ASN A 175 -8.75 2.29 3.61
CA ASN A 175 -8.31 3.16 4.69
C ASN A 175 -8.20 4.64 4.28
N LEU A 176 -8.33 4.98 2.98
CA LEU A 176 -8.29 6.38 2.52
C LEU A 176 -9.37 7.24 3.17
N ALA A 177 -10.52 6.66 3.52
CA ALA A 177 -11.58 7.39 4.23
C ALA A 177 -11.18 7.89 5.63
N SER A 178 -10.18 7.27 6.25
CA SER A 178 -9.65 7.65 7.57
C SER A 178 -8.40 8.53 7.50
N LYS A 179 -7.81 8.70 6.31
CA LYS A 179 -6.58 9.49 6.13
C LYS A 179 -6.83 10.98 6.18
N SER A 180 -5.85 11.68 6.70
CA SER A 180 -5.76 13.15 6.78
C SER A 180 -4.45 13.62 6.14
N VAL A 181 -4.35 14.90 5.81
CA VAL A 181 -3.09 15.51 5.36
C VAL A 181 -2.03 15.35 6.46
N GLY A 182 -0.85 14.86 6.06
CA GLY A 182 0.27 14.51 6.94
C GLY A 182 0.31 13.03 7.33
N ASP A 183 -0.73 12.24 7.05
CA ASP A 183 -0.70 10.82 7.36
C ASP A 183 0.20 10.04 6.38
N PRO A 184 0.95 9.04 6.86
CA PRO A 184 1.80 8.23 6.02
C PRO A 184 0.99 7.25 5.17
N VAL A 185 1.54 6.92 3.99
CA VAL A 185 1.08 5.84 3.12
C VAL A 185 2.27 5.02 2.64
N HIS A 186 2.07 3.74 2.36
CA HIS A 186 3.05 2.92 1.66
C HIS A 186 2.98 3.16 0.16
N LEU A 187 4.13 3.17 -0.49
CA LEU A 187 4.23 3.16 -1.94
C LEU A 187 4.93 1.90 -2.43
N GLU A 188 4.34 1.28 -3.46
CA GLU A 188 5.00 0.29 -4.30
C GLU A 188 4.85 0.75 -5.74
N VAL A 189 5.97 0.99 -6.45
CA VAL A 189 5.97 1.36 -7.85
C VAL A 189 5.72 0.12 -8.72
N ASP A 190 5.16 0.31 -9.91
CA ASP A 190 4.92 -0.81 -10.84
C ASP A 190 6.23 -1.54 -11.13
N VAL A 191 6.28 -2.82 -10.81
CA VAL A 191 7.47 -3.68 -10.99
C VAL A 191 7.94 -3.71 -12.44
N VAL A 192 7.06 -3.49 -13.40
CA VAL A 192 7.42 -3.41 -14.83
C VAL A 192 8.38 -2.25 -15.08
N ALA A 193 8.19 -1.08 -14.42
CA ALA A 193 9.09 0.05 -14.55
C ALA A 193 10.51 -0.28 -14.07
N LYS A 194 10.65 -1.04 -12.96
CA LYS A 194 11.97 -1.51 -12.45
C LYS A 194 12.68 -2.45 -13.42
N TYR A 195 11.94 -3.38 -14.03
CA TYR A 195 12.50 -4.29 -15.03
C TYR A 195 12.91 -3.54 -16.30
N VAL A 196 12.12 -2.58 -16.77
CA VAL A 196 12.47 -1.75 -17.93
C VAL A 196 13.76 -0.97 -17.66
N GLU A 197 13.90 -0.33 -16.50
CA GLU A 197 15.13 0.37 -16.13
C GLU A 197 16.33 -0.57 -16.15
N SER A 198 16.25 -1.70 -15.46
CA SER A 198 17.34 -2.70 -15.41
C SER A 198 17.78 -3.17 -16.80
N LEU A 199 16.85 -3.35 -17.72
CA LEU A 199 17.15 -3.73 -19.11
C LEU A 199 17.85 -2.60 -19.86
N VAL A 200 17.42 -1.35 -19.71
CA VAL A 200 18.00 -0.18 -20.39
C VAL A 200 19.41 0.10 -19.87
N GLU A 201 19.66 -0.02 -18.57
CA GLU A 201 20.97 0.16 -17.97
C GLU A 201 21.99 -0.90 -18.42
N GLY A 202 21.54 -2.14 -18.65
CA GLY A 202 22.36 -3.24 -19.14
C GLY A 202 22.87 -3.07 -20.59
N TYR A 203 22.33 -2.09 -21.34
CA TYR A 203 22.72 -1.76 -22.72
C TYR A 203 23.59 -0.49 -22.81
N ARG A 204 23.93 0.16 -21.69
CA ARG A 204 24.88 1.28 -21.61
C ARG A 204 26.27 0.80 -21.19
#